data_910c0d76abfdd3b6ce6d498a5251ea16
#
_entry.id   910c0d76abfdd3b6ce6d498a5251ea16
#
_cell.length_a   1.000
_cell.length_b   1.000
_cell.length_c   1.000
_cell.angle_alpha   90.00
_cell.angle_beta   90.00
_cell.angle_gamma   90.00
#
_symmetry.space_group_name_H-M   'P 1'
#
loop_
_entity.id
_entity.type
_entity.pdbx_description
1 polymer ?
#
loop_
_entity_poly.entity_id
_entity_poly.type
_entity_poly.pdbx_seq_one_letter_code
_entity_poly.pdbx_strand_id
1 'polypeptide(L)'
;VEHSKKFLIIGNQNAITYKEVFPLIKGNKLWLGVDNGGTKWFQVQEDYDIKTESRKKIVNGIKYFSMGSIMWFTNLDHGRRHQKLPLMTMAENLKFSKNLRDKVAYDRYDNYDAIEVGAYKEIPSDYDGVMGVPVSFLDKYNPDQFEIVGNSDDGSMMTEIGVRALG
;
A
#
# COMPACT_ATOMS: atom_id res chain seq x y z
N VAL A 1 -14.95 7.47 -11.88
CA VAL A 1 -15.81 7.11 -10.75
C VAL A 1 -17.18 7.80 -10.86
N GLU A 2 -17.25 8.99 -11.48
CA GLU A 2 -18.50 9.74 -11.67
C GLU A 2 -19.60 8.96 -12.41
N HIS A 3 -19.23 8.02 -13.27
CA HIS A 3 -20.18 7.30 -14.13
C HIS A 3 -20.42 5.85 -13.71
N SER A 4 -20.03 5.45 -12.49
CA SER A 4 -20.14 4.07 -11.99
C SER A 4 -19.55 3.00 -12.93
N LYS A 5 -18.63 3.39 -13.80
CA LYS A 5 -17.97 2.47 -14.74
C LYS A 5 -16.93 1.63 -14.01
N LYS A 6 -16.85 0.36 -14.38
CA LYS A 6 -15.77 -0.53 -13.95
C LYS A 6 -14.50 -0.21 -14.73
N PHE A 7 -13.36 -0.21 -14.04
CA PHE A 7 -12.07 0.07 -14.68
C PHE A 7 -10.93 -0.74 -14.04
N LEU A 8 -9.89 -0.91 -14.83
CA LEU A 8 -8.59 -1.44 -14.41
C LEU A 8 -7.53 -0.65 -15.16
N ILE A 9 -6.70 0.09 -14.46
CA ILE A 9 -5.67 0.96 -15.04
C ILE A 9 -4.32 0.73 -14.42
N ILE A 10 -3.27 0.88 -15.22
CA ILE A 10 -1.89 0.95 -14.75
C ILE A 10 -1.57 2.41 -14.44
N GLY A 11 -1.01 2.66 -13.28
CA GLY A 11 -0.57 3.99 -12.86
C GLY A 11 0.77 3.95 -12.13
N ASN A 12 1.33 5.13 -11.91
CA ASN A 12 2.51 5.28 -11.07
C ASN A 12 2.17 4.94 -9.61
N GLN A 13 3.04 4.20 -8.95
CA GLN A 13 2.88 3.84 -7.53
C GLN A 13 2.66 5.06 -6.63
N ASN A 14 3.34 6.18 -6.91
CA ASN A 14 3.21 7.40 -6.12
C ASN A 14 1.82 8.04 -6.24
N ALA A 15 1.00 7.66 -7.23
CA ALA A 15 -0.36 8.19 -7.37
C ALA A 15 -1.25 7.94 -6.15
N ILE A 16 -0.95 6.92 -5.33
CA ILE A 16 -1.67 6.65 -4.08
C ILE A 16 -1.61 7.82 -3.09
N THR A 17 -0.59 8.68 -3.20
CA THR A 17 -0.38 9.83 -2.31
C THR A 17 -0.95 11.14 -2.88
N TYR A 18 -1.46 11.14 -4.12
CA TYR A 18 -1.97 12.36 -4.73
C TYR A 18 -3.29 12.78 -4.08
N LYS A 19 -3.43 14.08 -3.87
CA LYS A 19 -4.62 14.69 -3.24
C LYS A 19 -5.94 14.38 -3.94
N GLU A 20 -5.89 14.08 -5.25
CA GLU A 20 -7.06 13.69 -6.05
C GLU A 20 -7.35 12.19 -5.97
N VAL A 21 -6.36 11.36 -5.64
CA VAL A 21 -6.45 9.89 -5.63
C VAL A 21 -6.73 9.35 -4.23
N PHE A 22 -6.02 9.85 -3.23
CA PHE A 22 -6.14 9.35 -1.86
C PHE A 22 -7.58 9.41 -1.30
N PRO A 23 -8.37 10.48 -1.50
CA PRO A 23 -9.77 10.50 -1.06
C PRO A 23 -10.65 9.42 -1.69
N LEU A 24 -10.32 8.98 -2.90
CA LEU A 24 -11.03 7.87 -3.55
C LEU A 24 -10.68 6.52 -2.91
N ILE A 25 -9.42 6.35 -2.50
CA ILE A 25 -8.96 5.16 -1.78
C ILE A 25 -9.61 5.12 -0.38
N LYS A 26 -9.52 6.21 0.38
CA LYS A 26 -10.16 6.35 1.69
C LYS A 26 -11.66 6.10 1.63
N GLY A 27 -12.33 6.62 0.61
CA GLY A 27 -13.78 6.47 0.39
C GLY A 27 -14.19 5.13 -0.23
N ASN A 28 -13.28 4.14 -0.35
CA ASN A 28 -13.55 2.84 -0.98
C ASN A 28 -14.17 2.95 -2.39
N LYS A 29 -13.74 3.93 -3.18
CA LYS A 29 -14.14 4.12 -4.58
C LYS A 29 -13.07 3.67 -5.57
N LEU A 30 -11.85 3.51 -5.09
CA LEU A 30 -10.66 3.09 -5.81
C LEU A 30 -9.80 2.26 -4.86
N TRP A 31 -9.20 1.20 -5.34
CA TRP A 31 -8.23 0.39 -4.60
C TRP A 31 -7.16 -0.20 -5.49
N LEU A 32 -6.17 -0.84 -4.89
CA LEU A 32 -5.08 -1.46 -5.60
C LEU A 32 -5.52 -2.83 -6.14
N GLY A 33 -5.05 -3.18 -7.33
CA GLY A 33 -5.26 -4.50 -7.92
C GLY A 33 -4.41 -5.61 -7.25
N VAL A 34 -4.42 -6.78 -7.85
CA VAL A 34 -3.83 -7.98 -7.23
C VAL A 34 -2.31 -8.02 -7.28
N ASP A 35 -1.72 -7.61 -8.40
CA ASP A 35 -0.28 -7.67 -8.63
C ASP A 35 0.37 -6.30 -8.45
N ASN A 36 0.61 -5.93 -7.20
CA ASN A 36 1.25 -4.66 -6.83
C ASN A 36 2.68 -4.88 -6.33
N GLY A 37 3.58 -4.02 -6.77
CA GLY A 37 4.98 -4.05 -6.40
C GLY A 37 5.87 -4.84 -7.35
N GLY A 38 7.18 -4.75 -7.13
CA GLY A 38 8.21 -5.37 -7.96
C GLY A 38 8.36 -4.73 -9.34
N THR A 39 9.33 -5.23 -10.08
CA THR A 39 9.57 -4.83 -11.46
C THR A 39 8.69 -5.66 -12.39
N LYS A 40 7.91 -4.97 -13.22
CA LYS A 40 7.05 -5.60 -14.22
C LYS A 40 7.74 -5.60 -15.58
N TRP A 41 7.67 -6.73 -16.26
CA TRP A 41 8.25 -6.91 -17.58
C TRP A 41 7.16 -7.05 -18.63
N PHE A 42 7.21 -6.22 -19.66
CA PHE A 42 6.25 -6.23 -20.76
C PHE A 42 6.97 -6.61 -22.05
N GLN A 43 6.36 -7.51 -22.82
CA GLN A 43 6.81 -7.76 -24.19
C GLN A 43 6.57 -6.51 -25.01
N VAL A 44 7.57 -6.12 -25.78
CA VAL A 44 7.53 -4.97 -26.69
C VAL A 44 7.93 -5.39 -28.10
N GLN A 45 7.61 -4.55 -29.08
CA GLN A 45 8.04 -4.76 -30.45
C GLN A 45 9.56 -4.70 -30.55
N GLU A 46 10.12 -5.33 -31.57
CA GLU A 46 11.57 -5.44 -31.77
C GLU A 46 12.23 -4.06 -31.93
N ASP A 47 11.57 -3.16 -32.64
CA ASP A 47 11.99 -1.77 -32.90
C ASP A 47 11.72 -0.80 -31.75
N TYR A 48 11.05 -1.25 -30.66
CA TYR A 48 10.78 -0.38 -29.49
C TYR A 48 12.10 0.10 -28.86
N ASP A 49 12.31 1.42 -28.83
CA ASP A 49 13.53 2.02 -28.31
C ASP A 49 13.57 2.00 -26.78
N ILE A 50 14.51 1.24 -26.21
CA ILE A 50 14.77 1.16 -24.78
C ILE A 50 16.13 1.81 -24.50
N LYS A 51 16.10 3.04 -24.01
CA LYS A 51 17.29 3.85 -23.73
C LYS A 51 18.15 3.34 -22.58
N THR A 52 17.61 2.50 -21.71
CA THR A 52 18.29 2.02 -20.49
C THR A 52 18.45 0.51 -20.55
N GLU A 53 19.68 0.02 -20.69
CA GLU A 53 19.98 -1.42 -20.82
C GLU A 53 19.48 -2.25 -19.62
N SER A 54 19.55 -1.73 -18.38
CA SER A 54 19.03 -2.43 -17.19
C SER A 54 17.52 -2.67 -17.23
N ARG A 55 16.78 -1.97 -18.10
CA ARG A 55 15.35 -2.13 -18.32
C ARG A 55 14.99 -2.99 -19.52
N LYS A 56 15.98 -3.61 -20.14
CA LYS A 56 15.83 -4.44 -21.33
C LYS A 56 16.26 -5.87 -21.01
N LYS A 57 15.53 -6.84 -21.50
CA LYS A 57 15.98 -8.23 -21.61
C LYS A 57 15.43 -8.88 -22.87
N ILE A 58 16.17 -9.85 -23.38
CA ILE A 58 15.75 -10.70 -24.49
C ILE A 58 15.68 -12.12 -23.97
N VAL A 59 14.54 -12.76 -24.14
CA VAL A 59 14.30 -14.16 -23.76
C VAL A 59 13.72 -14.88 -24.95
N ASN A 60 14.41 -15.92 -25.42
CA ASN A 60 14.01 -16.69 -26.62
C ASN A 60 13.71 -15.81 -27.84
N GLY A 61 14.54 -14.79 -28.08
CA GLY A 61 14.38 -13.84 -29.18
C GLY A 61 13.29 -12.78 -28.99
N ILE A 62 12.55 -12.82 -27.89
CA ILE A 62 11.48 -11.85 -27.56
C ILE A 62 12.06 -10.74 -26.69
N LYS A 63 11.81 -9.49 -27.08
CA LYS A 63 12.26 -8.30 -26.37
C LYS A 63 11.26 -7.88 -25.30
N TYR A 64 11.76 -7.59 -24.11
CA TYR A 64 11.00 -7.12 -22.97
C TYR A 64 11.55 -5.81 -22.44
N PHE A 65 10.63 -4.96 -21.98
CA PHE A 65 10.93 -3.72 -21.27
C PHE A 65 10.40 -3.81 -19.83
N SER A 66 11.21 -3.36 -18.87
CA SER A 66 10.79 -3.31 -17.48
C SER A 66 10.29 -1.93 -17.09
N MET A 67 9.15 -1.90 -16.40
CA MET A 67 8.62 -0.73 -15.73
C MET A 67 8.63 -0.96 -14.22
N GLY A 68 9.36 -0.10 -13.50
CA GLY A 68 9.30 -0.02 -12.04
C GLY A 68 8.25 0.97 -11.57
N SER A 69 7.97 0.96 -10.28
CA SER A 69 7.07 1.92 -9.62
C SER A 69 5.68 2.03 -10.25
N ILE A 70 5.18 0.93 -10.78
CA ILE A 70 3.82 0.84 -11.34
C ILE A 70 2.97 -0.11 -10.52
N MET A 71 1.68 0.19 -10.48
CA MET A 71 0.68 -0.67 -9.86
C MET A 71 -0.66 -0.59 -10.60
N TRP A 72 -1.52 -1.56 -10.32
CA TRP A 72 -2.87 -1.57 -10.82
C TRP A 72 -3.79 -0.81 -9.90
N PHE A 73 -4.62 0.04 -10.48
CA PHE A 73 -5.73 0.73 -9.81
C PHE A 73 -7.05 0.26 -10.38
N THR A 74 -8.02 0.00 -9.52
CA THR A 74 -9.29 -0.58 -9.95
C THR A 74 -10.43 -0.24 -8.99
N ASN A 75 -11.66 -0.36 -9.48
CA ASN A 75 -12.88 -0.46 -8.67
C ASN A 75 -13.58 -1.82 -8.88
N LEU A 76 -12.88 -2.79 -9.47
CA LEU A 76 -13.32 -4.18 -9.53
C LEU A 76 -12.99 -4.88 -8.22
N ASP A 77 -13.97 -5.52 -7.62
CA ASP A 77 -13.74 -6.30 -6.41
C ASP A 77 -12.88 -7.54 -6.70
N HIS A 78 -12.05 -7.93 -5.73
CA HIS A 78 -11.19 -9.10 -5.81
C HIS A 78 -10.89 -9.69 -4.44
N GLY A 79 -10.66 -11.01 -4.37
CA GLY A 79 -10.51 -11.74 -3.11
C GLY A 79 -9.35 -11.28 -2.22
N ARG A 80 -8.27 -10.72 -2.78
CA ARG A 80 -7.15 -10.20 -1.98
C ARG A 80 -7.57 -9.04 -1.06
N ARG A 81 -8.53 -8.24 -1.48
CA ARG A 81 -9.06 -7.11 -0.71
C ARG A 81 -9.80 -7.54 0.56
N HIS A 82 -10.29 -8.79 0.60
CA HIS A 82 -11.02 -9.38 1.72
C HIS A 82 -10.17 -10.35 2.54
N GLN A 83 -8.88 -10.47 2.26
CA GLN A 83 -7.98 -11.28 3.07
C GLN A 83 -7.68 -10.59 4.39
N LYS A 84 -8.08 -11.22 5.48
CA LYS A 84 -7.74 -10.74 6.82
C LYS A 84 -6.24 -10.84 7.06
N LEU A 85 -5.64 -9.77 7.57
CA LEU A 85 -4.28 -9.82 8.08
C LEU A 85 -4.27 -10.58 9.40
N PRO A 86 -3.40 -11.58 9.56
CA PRO A 86 -3.12 -12.17 10.85
C PRO A 86 -2.35 -11.15 11.69
N LEU A 87 -2.90 -10.78 12.83
CA LEU A 87 -2.33 -9.78 13.74
C LEU A 87 -1.96 -10.43 15.06
N MET A 88 -0.85 -9.99 15.64
CA MET A 88 -0.45 -10.29 17.01
C MET A 88 -0.95 -9.19 17.95
N THR A 89 -1.04 -9.48 19.23
CA THR A 89 -1.28 -8.47 20.26
C THR A 89 -0.11 -7.50 20.38
N MET A 90 -0.33 -6.34 21.00
CA MET A 90 0.73 -5.36 21.25
C MET A 90 1.91 -5.99 22.01
N ALA A 91 1.60 -6.77 23.04
CA ALA A 91 2.61 -7.47 23.84
C ALA A 91 3.42 -8.50 23.03
N GLU A 92 2.76 -9.24 22.15
CA GLU A 92 3.44 -10.21 21.26
C GLU A 92 4.32 -9.50 20.23
N ASN A 93 3.83 -8.39 19.65
CA ASN A 93 4.63 -7.60 18.73
C ASN A 93 5.92 -7.06 19.38
N LEU A 94 5.81 -6.49 20.58
CA LEU A 94 6.97 -6.01 21.35
C LEU A 94 7.96 -7.15 21.68
N LYS A 95 7.48 -8.36 21.89
CA LYS A 95 8.31 -9.52 22.20
C LYS A 95 8.98 -10.15 20.98
N PHE A 96 8.25 -10.27 19.87
CA PHE A 96 8.66 -11.10 18.73
C PHE A 96 9.05 -10.31 17.48
N SER A 97 8.57 -9.06 17.32
CA SER A 97 8.92 -8.26 16.17
C SER A 97 10.36 -7.77 16.26
N LYS A 98 11.09 -7.94 15.15
CA LYS A 98 12.50 -7.53 15.06
C LYS A 98 12.67 -6.02 15.26
N ASN A 99 11.73 -5.22 14.76
CA ASN A 99 11.81 -3.76 14.82
C ASN A 99 11.40 -3.19 16.20
N LEU A 100 10.67 -3.97 17.00
CA LEU A 100 10.14 -3.56 18.29
C LEU A 100 10.83 -4.22 19.49
N ARG A 101 11.75 -5.17 19.26
CA ARG A 101 12.35 -6.03 20.29
C ARG A 101 12.97 -5.28 21.46
N ASP A 102 13.54 -4.09 21.21
CA ASP A 102 14.24 -3.31 22.24
C ASP A 102 13.38 -2.16 22.78
N LYS A 103 12.10 -2.10 22.38
CA LYS A 103 11.15 -1.09 22.82
C LYS A 103 10.26 -1.63 23.94
N VAL A 104 9.94 -0.78 24.90
CA VAL A 104 8.97 -1.09 25.98
C VAL A 104 7.53 -0.80 25.57
N ALA A 105 7.34 0.03 24.56
CA ALA A 105 6.05 0.40 24.00
C ALA A 105 6.20 0.84 22.54
N TYR A 106 5.09 0.97 21.84
CA TYR A 106 5.05 1.66 20.55
C TYR A 106 5.33 3.14 20.73
N ASP A 107 6.05 3.73 19.78
CA ASP A 107 6.21 5.18 19.71
C ASP A 107 4.85 5.84 19.43
N ARG A 108 4.69 7.09 19.87
CA ARG A 108 3.50 7.88 19.65
C ARG A 108 3.88 9.17 18.91
N TYR A 109 2.96 9.66 18.10
CA TYR A 109 3.14 10.95 17.46
C TYR A 109 2.93 12.09 18.46
N ASP A 110 3.76 13.11 18.39
CA ASP A 110 3.65 14.28 19.26
C ASP A 110 2.40 15.13 18.95
N ASN A 111 2.01 15.17 17.68
CA ASN A 111 0.95 16.04 17.16
C ASN A 111 -0.38 15.32 16.95
N TYR A 112 -0.44 14.00 17.11
CA TYR A 112 -1.63 13.18 16.88
C TYR A 112 -1.80 12.14 17.98
N ASP A 113 -3.05 11.89 18.37
CA ASP A 113 -3.34 10.77 19.27
C ASP A 113 -3.32 9.43 18.49
N ALA A 114 -2.13 9.01 18.14
CA ALA A 114 -1.88 7.79 17.37
C ALA A 114 -0.55 7.15 17.78
N ILE A 115 -0.45 5.83 17.61
CA ILE A 115 0.81 5.09 17.72
C ILE A 115 1.47 4.98 16.35
N GLU A 116 2.80 4.96 16.32
CA GLU A 116 3.59 4.71 15.12
C GLU A 116 3.78 3.20 14.93
N VAL A 117 3.42 2.69 13.76
CA VAL A 117 3.56 1.28 13.38
C VAL A 117 4.44 1.18 12.14
N GLY A 118 5.70 0.82 12.32
CA GLY A 118 6.71 0.80 11.25
C GLY A 118 6.49 -0.22 10.15
N ALA A 119 5.69 -1.26 10.38
CA ALA A 119 5.36 -2.26 9.38
C ALA A 119 3.93 -2.81 9.59
N TYR A 120 3.24 -3.13 8.49
CA TYR A 120 1.86 -3.65 8.56
C TYR A 120 1.73 -4.95 9.41
N LYS A 121 2.78 -5.73 9.54
CA LYS A 121 2.83 -6.95 10.38
C LYS A 121 2.86 -6.65 11.86
N GLU A 122 3.16 -5.43 12.24
CA GLU A 122 3.27 -4.95 13.61
C GLU A 122 2.01 -4.21 14.08
N ILE A 123 0.96 -4.19 13.27
CA ILE A 123 -0.35 -3.68 13.67
C ILE A 123 -0.86 -4.55 14.81
N PRO A 124 -1.12 -4.00 16.01
CA PRO A 124 -1.63 -4.79 17.13
C PRO A 124 -3.12 -5.10 16.97
N SER A 125 -3.50 -6.33 17.35
CA SER A 125 -4.89 -6.81 17.30
C SER A 125 -5.76 -6.30 18.44
N ASP A 126 -5.12 -5.79 19.49
CA ASP A 126 -5.74 -5.37 20.75
C ASP A 126 -5.64 -3.85 20.99
N TYR A 127 -5.58 -3.06 19.94
CA TYR A 127 -5.51 -1.60 20.02
C TYR A 127 -6.62 -0.95 19.18
N ASP A 128 -7.49 -0.19 19.85
CA ASP A 128 -8.66 0.45 19.23
C ASP A 128 -8.41 1.89 18.74
N GLY A 129 -7.22 2.42 19.03
CA GLY A 129 -6.85 3.79 18.66
C GLY A 129 -6.41 3.92 17.21
N VAL A 130 -6.06 5.15 16.83
CA VAL A 130 -5.49 5.43 15.49
C VAL A 130 -4.03 4.99 15.46
N MET A 131 -3.63 4.40 14.35
CA MET A 131 -2.28 3.94 14.08
C MET A 131 -1.76 4.58 12.80
N GLY A 132 -0.56 5.17 12.83
CA GLY A 132 0.15 5.57 11.63
C GLY A 132 0.88 4.36 11.05
N VAL A 133 0.53 3.98 9.83
CA VAL A 133 1.15 2.85 9.13
C VAL A 133 1.78 3.32 7.82
N PRO A 134 2.84 2.65 7.34
CA PRO A 134 3.43 2.99 6.05
C PRO A 134 2.40 2.89 4.93
N VAL A 135 2.48 3.78 3.94
CA VAL A 135 1.57 3.81 2.78
C VAL A 135 1.53 2.48 2.01
N SER A 136 2.59 1.68 2.10
CA SER A 136 2.63 0.31 1.55
C SER A 136 1.60 -0.65 2.16
N PHE A 137 1.03 -0.32 3.32
CA PHE A 137 -0.10 -1.05 3.91
C PHE A 137 -1.31 -1.12 2.97
N LEU A 138 -1.50 -0.14 2.09
CA LEU A 138 -2.61 -0.15 1.13
C LEU A 138 -2.66 -1.40 0.23
N ASP A 139 -1.52 -2.05 0.01
CA ASP A 139 -1.45 -3.34 -0.70
C ASP A 139 -2.10 -4.50 0.10
N LYS A 140 -2.24 -4.34 1.39
CA LYS A 140 -2.83 -5.30 2.33
C LYS A 140 -4.14 -4.83 2.93
N TYR A 141 -4.60 -3.65 2.54
CA TYR A 141 -5.79 -3.05 3.10
C TYR A 141 -7.03 -3.90 2.85
N ASN A 142 -7.68 -4.27 3.93
CA ASN A 142 -8.97 -4.93 3.93
C ASN A 142 -10.01 -3.99 4.59
N PRO A 143 -11.02 -3.51 3.85
CA PRO A 143 -12.03 -2.59 4.39
C PRO A 143 -12.97 -3.23 5.41
N ASP A 144 -12.99 -4.56 5.52
CA ASP A 144 -13.75 -5.29 6.54
C ASP A 144 -12.97 -5.42 7.86
N GLN A 145 -11.67 -5.09 7.85
CA GLN A 145 -10.79 -5.19 9.00
C GLN A 145 -10.27 -3.83 9.48
N PHE A 146 -10.17 -2.86 8.59
CA PHE A 146 -9.59 -1.55 8.89
C PHE A 146 -10.38 -0.40 8.27
N GLU A 147 -10.35 0.73 8.95
CA GLU A 147 -10.78 2.02 8.43
C GLU A 147 -9.56 2.91 8.17
N ILE A 148 -9.52 3.60 7.01
CA ILE A 148 -8.55 4.65 6.75
C ILE A 148 -9.08 5.96 7.33
N VAL A 149 -8.42 6.47 8.37
CA VAL A 149 -8.80 7.69 9.07
C VAL A 149 -8.31 8.94 8.34
N GLY A 150 -7.10 8.90 7.81
CA GLY A 150 -6.49 10.05 7.13
C GLY A 150 -5.09 9.76 6.63
N ASN A 151 -4.37 10.80 6.33
CA ASN A 151 -2.96 10.78 5.92
C ASN A 151 -2.19 11.82 6.73
N SER A 152 -0.89 11.62 6.85
CA SER A 152 0.02 12.65 7.34
C SER A 152 0.21 13.68 6.22
N ASP A 153 -0.58 14.75 6.25
CA ASP A 153 -0.45 15.85 5.29
C ASP A 153 0.29 17.02 5.96
N ASP A 154 1.60 16.93 5.96
CA ASP A 154 2.50 17.99 6.43
C ASP A 154 3.14 18.77 5.26
N GLY A 155 2.64 18.59 4.03
CA GLY A 155 3.19 19.17 2.81
C GLY A 155 4.40 18.43 2.25
N SER A 156 4.85 17.35 2.90
CA SER A 156 5.86 16.43 2.39
C SER A 156 5.22 15.30 1.56
N MET A 157 6.06 14.45 0.95
CA MET A 157 5.56 13.23 0.31
C MET A 157 4.95 12.33 1.39
N MET A 158 3.66 12.05 1.27
CA MET A 158 2.95 11.17 2.20
C MET A 158 3.62 9.80 2.28
N THR A 159 4.15 9.47 3.43
CA THR A 159 4.80 8.18 3.71
C THR A 159 3.93 7.28 4.58
N GLU A 160 2.98 7.87 5.30
CA GLU A 160 2.15 7.19 6.29
C GLU A 160 0.68 7.55 6.15
N ILE A 161 -0.16 6.61 6.53
CA ILE A 161 -1.61 6.77 6.62
C ILE A 161 -2.10 6.40 8.01
N GLY A 162 -3.08 7.13 8.50
CA GLY A 162 -3.79 6.81 9.74
C GLY A 162 -4.83 5.73 9.46
N VAL A 163 -4.79 4.64 10.24
CA VAL A 163 -5.78 3.56 10.18
C VAL A 163 -6.30 3.23 11.58
N ARG A 164 -7.47 2.61 11.63
CA ARG A 164 -8.06 2.04 12.85
C ARG A 164 -8.54 0.63 12.54
N ALA A 165 -8.35 -0.31 13.48
CA ALA A 165 -8.96 -1.62 13.38
C ALA A 165 -10.47 -1.52 13.60
N LEU A 166 -11.22 -2.27 12.82
CA LEU A 166 -12.65 -2.51 13.01
C LEU A 166 -12.78 -3.78 13.83
N GLY A 167 -13.49 -3.73 14.93
CA GLY A 167 -13.70 -4.84 15.85
C GLY A 167 -14.45 -6.02 15.23
#